data_d86ce86646a23221ef1c6ca7b09b00e3
#
_entry.id   d86ce86646a23221ef1c6ca7b09b00e3
#
_cell.length_a   1.000
_cell.length_b   1.000
_cell.length_c   1.000
_cell.angle_alpha   90.00
_cell.angle_beta   90.00
_cell.angle_gamma   90.00
#
_symmetry.space_group_name_H-M   'P 1'
#
loop_
_entity.id
_entity.type
_entity.pdbx_description
1 polymer ?
#
loop_
_entity_poly.entity_id
_entity_poly.type
_entity_poly.pdbx_seq_one_letter_code
_entity_poly.pdbx_strand_id
1 'polypeptide(L)'
;MFILDIAPSPLIAFAKRNPSFPKSHLIEGDFFSHEGAYDLIVEQTFFCAISLELRAAYAKKVNQLLKPNGKLMGLFWSIELNTDQPPFGGCKTEYREYFDEYFDYVHFDQAYNSIKPRKDTELFLLAKKK
;
A
#
# COMPACT_ATOMS: atom_id res chain seq x y z
N MET A 1 14.70 2.22 -6.92
CA MET A 1 13.55 1.58 -6.22
C MET A 1 14.00 1.02 -4.89
N PHE A 2 13.19 1.16 -3.87
CA PHE A 2 13.41 0.61 -2.54
C PHE A 2 12.27 -0.34 -2.18
N ILE A 3 12.57 -1.40 -1.45
CA ILE A 3 11.57 -2.37 -0.98
C ILE A 3 11.64 -2.45 0.53
N LEU A 4 10.50 -2.26 1.17
CA LEU A 4 10.37 -2.31 2.63
C LEU A 4 9.46 -3.46 3.02
N ASP A 5 9.90 -4.25 3.98
CA ASP A 5 9.07 -5.27 4.63
C ASP A 5 9.50 -5.39 6.10
N ILE A 6 8.56 -5.68 6.98
CA ILE A 6 8.86 -5.92 8.39
C ILE A 6 9.48 -7.29 8.60
N ALA A 7 9.22 -8.23 7.70
CA ALA A 7 9.73 -9.60 7.77
C ALA A 7 10.98 -9.76 6.90
N PRO A 8 12.03 -10.44 7.39
CA PRO A 8 13.24 -10.66 6.59
C PRO A 8 13.04 -11.66 5.44
N SER A 9 12.17 -12.65 5.60
CA SER A 9 12.01 -13.74 4.63
C SER A 9 11.64 -13.31 3.22
N PRO A 10 10.65 -12.41 3.01
CA PRO A 10 10.33 -11.93 1.66
C PRO A 10 11.49 -11.18 1.01
N LEU A 11 12.25 -10.42 1.78
CA LEU A 11 13.42 -9.67 1.28
C LEU A 11 14.53 -10.61 0.85
N ILE A 12 14.79 -11.67 1.62
CA ILE A 12 15.78 -12.69 1.29
C ILE A 12 15.37 -13.41 0.01
N ALA A 13 14.10 -13.81 -0.10
CA ALA A 13 13.60 -14.48 -1.29
C ALA A 13 13.68 -13.59 -2.54
N PHE A 14 13.36 -12.30 -2.39
CA PHE A 14 13.49 -11.34 -3.48
C PHE A 14 14.96 -11.20 -3.93
N ALA A 15 15.89 -11.08 -2.99
CA ALA A 15 17.30 -10.94 -3.30
C ALA A 15 17.84 -12.15 -4.07
N LYS A 16 17.38 -13.36 -3.74
CA LYS A 16 17.76 -14.58 -4.47
C LYS A 16 17.27 -14.57 -5.91
N ARG A 17 16.05 -14.09 -6.14
CA ARG A 17 15.48 -13.99 -7.51
C ARG A 17 16.08 -12.86 -8.31
N ASN A 18 16.62 -11.85 -7.66
CA ASN A 18 17.13 -10.63 -8.29
C ASN A 18 18.53 -10.29 -7.76
N PRO A 19 19.55 -11.10 -8.09
CA PRO A 19 20.90 -10.95 -7.51
C PRO A 19 21.58 -9.62 -7.84
N SER A 20 21.17 -8.95 -8.92
CA SER A 20 21.72 -7.63 -9.31
C SER A 20 21.01 -6.46 -8.61
N PHE A 21 19.93 -6.69 -7.88
CA PHE A 21 19.25 -5.63 -7.14
C PHE A 21 20.11 -5.18 -5.94
N PRO A 22 20.31 -3.86 -5.74
CA PRO A 22 21.15 -3.37 -4.65
C PRO A 22 20.62 -3.81 -3.28
N LYS A 23 21.41 -4.52 -2.50
CA LYS A 23 21.00 -4.97 -1.16
C LYS A 23 20.70 -3.81 -0.22
N SER A 24 21.35 -2.66 -0.39
CA SER A 24 21.10 -1.45 0.38
C SER A 24 19.70 -0.86 0.14
N HIS A 25 19.01 -1.27 -0.93
CA HIS A 25 17.65 -0.86 -1.23
C HIS A 25 16.58 -1.83 -0.69
N LEU A 26 17.00 -2.90 -0.03
CA LEU A 26 16.12 -3.81 0.70
C LEU A 26 16.11 -3.41 2.16
N ILE A 27 14.96 -2.94 2.64
CA ILE A 27 14.82 -2.36 3.98
C ILE A 27 13.95 -3.27 4.83
N GLU A 28 14.54 -3.84 5.88
CA GLU A 28 13.81 -4.54 6.92
C GLU A 28 13.44 -3.54 8.00
N GLY A 29 12.14 -3.36 8.25
CA GLY A 29 11.71 -2.43 9.28
C GLY A 29 10.22 -2.18 9.29
N ASP A 30 9.80 -1.41 10.28
CA ASP A 30 8.41 -0.98 10.45
C ASP A 30 8.12 0.21 9.53
N PHE A 31 7.10 0.06 8.69
CA PHE A 31 6.63 1.12 7.81
C PHE A 31 6.32 2.42 8.58
N PHE A 32 5.71 2.32 9.73
CA PHE A 32 5.30 3.50 10.51
C PHE A 32 6.47 4.27 11.11
N SER A 33 7.64 3.64 11.21
CA SER A 33 8.88 4.27 11.67
C SER A 33 9.81 4.66 10.53
N HIS A 34 9.48 4.27 9.29
CA HIS A 34 10.31 4.57 8.13
C HIS A 34 10.28 6.05 7.80
N GLU A 35 11.42 6.59 7.37
CA GLU A 35 11.56 7.95 6.89
C GLU A 35 12.14 7.96 5.48
N GLY A 36 11.78 8.98 4.72
CA GLY A 36 12.25 9.12 3.35
C GLY A 36 11.38 10.09 2.57
N ALA A 37 11.72 10.24 1.29
CA ALA A 37 10.97 11.09 0.37
C ALA A 37 10.93 10.42 -1.00
N TYR A 38 9.73 10.08 -1.46
CA TYR A 38 9.53 9.27 -2.65
C TYR A 38 8.60 9.95 -3.64
N ASP A 39 8.84 9.71 -4.92
CA ASP A 39 7.99 10.18 -6.01
C ASP A 39 6.76 9.30 -6.20
N LEU A 40 6.91 8.00 -5.92
CA LEU A 40 5.87 7.00 -6.06
C LEU A 40 6.00 5.95 -4.97
N ILE A 41 4.89 5.66 -4.32
CA ILE A 41 4.77 4.53 -3.41
C ILE A 41 3.81 3.53 -4.04
N VAL A 42 4.25 2.28 -4.14
CA VAL A 42 3.44 1.17 -4.66
C VAL A 42 3.18 0.19 -3.53
N GLU A 43 1.91 -0.19 -3.35
CA GLU A 43 1.57 -1.17 -2.34
C GLU A 43 0.58 -2.21 -2.87
N GLN A 44 0.70 -3.41 -2.37
CA GLN A 44 -0.25 -4.50 -2.59
C GLN A 44 -0.25 -5.40 -1.36
N THR A 45 -1.44 -5.75 -0.88
CA THR A 45 -1.64 -6.62 0.29
C THR A 45 -1.03 -6.12 1.60
N PHE A 46 -0.65 -4.85 1.66
CA PHE A 46 -0.14 -4.23 2.88
C PHE A 46 -1.25 -3.60 3.71
N PHE A 47 -2.04 -2.70 3.12
CA PHE A 47 -3.11 -1.99 3.82
C PHE A 47 -4.17 -2.94 4.39
N CYS A 48 -4.50 -3.99 3.66
CA CYS A 48 -5.47 -4.98 4.13
C CYS A 48 -4.95 -5.88 5.26
N ALA A 49 -3.65 -5.88 5.50
CA ALA A 49 -3.01 -6.72 6.51
C ALA A 49 -2.70 -5.98 7.81
N ILE A 50 -2.70 -4.65 7.81
CA ILE A 50 -2.50 -3.87 9.03
C ILE A 50 -3.78 -3.81 9.85
N SER A 51 -3.64 -3.65 11.15
CA SER A 51 -4.76 -3.47 12.08
C SER A 51 -5.63 -2.29 11.63
N LEU A 52 -6.95 -2.42 11.75
CA LEU A 52 -7.91 -1.38 11.33
C LEU A 52 -7.62 -0.03 11.98
N GLU A 53 -7.21 -0.03 13.24
CA GLU A 53 -6.85 1.19 13.98
C GLU A 53 -5.61 1.91 13.41
N LEU A 54 -4.80 1.24 12.60
CA LEU A 54 -3.62 1.81 11.96
C LEU A 54 -3.90 2.42 10.58
N ARG A 55 -5.11 2.27 10.05
CA ARG A 55 -5.45 2.75 8.71
C ARG A 55 -5.31 4.27 8.55
N ALA A 56 -5.76 5.03 9.55
CA ALA A 56 -5.59 6.48 9.55
C ALA A 56 -4.11 6.87 9.59
N ALA A 57 -3.33 6.20 10.43
CA ALA A 57 -1.88 6.42 10.51
C ALA A 57 -1.17 6.06 9.19
N TYR A 58 -1.63 5.02 8.50
CA TYR A 58 -1.12 4.64 7.17
C TYR A 58 -1.26 5.79 6.17
N ALA A 59 -2.47 6.34 6.04
CA ALA A 59 -2.73 7.44 5.09
C ALA A 59 -1.84 8.65 5.39
N LYS A 60 -1.73 9.02 6.64
CA LYS A 60 -0.86 10.11 7.09
C LYS A 60 0.61 9.82 6.77
N LYS A 61 1.07 8.60 7.05
CA LYS A 61 2.47 8.20 6.81
C LYS A 61 2.82 8.21 5.33
N VAL A 62 1.96 7.67 4.49
CA VAL A 62 2.16 7.72 3.03
C VAL A 62 2.28 9.16 2.56
N ASN A 63 1.39 10.04 3.04
CA ASN A 63 1.45 11.45 2.68
C ASN A 63 2.80 12.08 3.09
N GLN A 64 3.30 11.75 4.29
CA GLN A 64 4.60 12.26 4.78
C GLN A 64 5.78 11.74 3.96
N LEU A 65 5.71 10.49 3.49
CA LEU A 65 6.79 9.86 2.72
C LEU A 65 6.80 10.30 1.25
N LEU A 66 5.72 10.88 0.75
CA LEU A 66 5.66 11.36 -0.63
C LEU A 66 6.22 12.79 -0.73
N LYS A 67 7.02 12.99 -1.79
CA LYS A 67 7.43 14.34 -2.21
C LYS A 67 6.21 15.13 -2.72
N PRO A 68 6.30 16.47 -2.81
CA PRO A 68 5.26 17.25 -3.48
C PRO A 68 4.95 16.67 -4.87
N ASN A 69 3.67 16.53 -5.19
CA ASN A 69 3.16 15.87 -6.40
C ASN A 69 3.41 14.36 -6.50
N GLY A 70 3.95 13.75 -5.46
CA GLY A 70 4.13 12.30 -5.39
C GLY A 70 2.81 11.55 -5.36
N LYS A 71 2.84 10.27 -5.73
CA LYS A 71 1.63 9.45 -5.87
C LYS A 71 1.72 8.15 -5.10
N LEU A 72 0.58 7.73 -4.59
CA LEU A 72 0.36 6.38 -4.08
C LEU A 72 -0.38 5.58 -5.15
N MET A 73 0.13 4.40 -5.48
CA MET A 73 -0.51 3.44 -6.37
C MET A 73 -0.67 2.11 -5.64
N GLY A 74 -1.87 1.53 -5.69
CA GLY A 74 -2.07 0.26 -5.02
C GLY A 74 -3.33 -0.45 -5.43
N LEU A 75 -3.41 -1.71 -5.00
CA LEU A 75 -4.60 -2.54 -5.10
C LEU A 75 -5.14 -2.76 -3.69
N PHE A 76 -6.41 -2.37 -3.50
CA PHE A 76 -7.10 -2.46 -2.21
C PHE A 76 -8.26 -3.44 -2.31
N TRP A 77 -8.47 -4.23 -1.26
CA TRP A 77 -9.57 -5.17 -1.24
C TRP A 77 -10.92 -4.45 -1.17
N SER A 78 -11.83 -4.88 -2.04
CA SER A 78 -13.25 -4.50 -2.01
C SER A 78 -14.06 -5.74 -1.64
N ILE A 79 -13.97 -6.11 -0.38
CA ILE A 79 -14.66 -7.25 0.20
C ILE A 79 -15.28 -6.85 1.53
N GLU A 80 -16.21 -7.65 2.05
CA GLU A 80 -16.82 -7.39 3.34
C GLU A 80 -15.76 -7.18 4.41
N LEU A 81 -15.98 -6.16 5.26
CA LEU A 81 -15.07 -5.86 6.36
C LEU A 81 -15.08 -7.00 7.37
N ASN A 82 -13.88 -7.49 7.67
CA ASN A 82 -13.62 -8.52 8.67
C ASN A 82 -12.72 -7.93 9.75
N THR A 83 -13.06 -8.14 11.00
CA THR A 83 -12.29 -7.63 12.15
C THR A 83 -11.50 -8.71 12.87
N ASP A 84 -11.61 -9.98 12.45
CA ASP A 84 -11.02 -11.12 13.15
C ASP A 84 -9.57 -11.40 12.73
N GLN A 85 -9.30 -11.34 11.43
CA GLN A 85 -7.97 -11.66 10.89
C GLN A 85 -7.76 -11.04 9.51
N PRO A 86 -6.50 -10.81 9.09
CA PRO A 86 -6.20 -10.35 7.74
C PRO A 86 -6.61 -11.37 6.66
N PRO A 87 -7.02 -10.95 5.47
CA PRO A 87 -7.22 -9.55 5.08
C PRO A 87 -8.49 -8.96 5.68
N PHE A 88 -8.41 -7.74 6.22
CA PHE A 88 -9.55 -7.12 6.90
C PHE A 88 -10.60 -6.55 5.94
N GLY A 89 -10.30 -6.43 4.67
CA GLY A 89 -11.25 -5.95 3.68
C GLY A 89 -11.62 -4.47 3.84
N GLY A 90 -12.80 -4.13 3.33
CA GLY A 90 -13.36 -2.78 3.34
C GLY A 90 -13.92 -2.40 1.98
N CYS A 91 -14.27 -1.12 1.83
CA CYS A 91 -14.84 -0.58 0.60
C CYS A 91 -14.33 0.84 0.30
N LYS A 92 -14.58 1.30 -0.92
CA LYS A 92 -14.18 2.62 -1.39
C LYS A 92 -14.62 3.75 -0.45
N THR A 93 -15.86 3.72 0.00
CA THR A 93 -16.41 4.77 0.90
C THR A 93 -15.65 4.83 2.22
N GLU A 94 -15.37 3.68 2.81
CA GLU A 94 -14.58 3.60 4.05
C GLU A 94 -13.15 4.10 3.83
N TYR A 95 -12.51 3.67 2.76
CA TYR A 95 -11.13 4.07 2.46
C TYR A 95 -11.00 5.58 2.25
N ARG A 96 -11.99 6.20 1.63
CA ARG A 96 -12.01 7.64 1.44
C ARG A 96 -12.02 8.42 2.76
N GLU A 97 -12.58 7.86 3.81
CA GLU A 97 -12.55 8.49 5.15
C GLU A 97 -11.11 8.71 5.63
N TYR A 98 -10.18 7.82 5.25
CA TYR A 98 -8.77 7.93 5.61
C TYR A 98 -7.96 8.75 4.61
N PHE A 99 -8.32 8.74 3.33
CA PHE A 99 -7.48 9.29 2.25
C PHE A 99 -7.90 10.68 1.78
N ASP A 100 -9.15 11.08 1.89
CA ASP A 100 -9.66 12.35 1.33
C ASP A 100 -8.89 13.58 1.83
N GLU A 101 -8.45 13.56 3.09
CA GLU A 101 -7.68 14.67 3.67
C GLU A 101 -6.31 14.85 3.02
N TYR A 102 -5.70 13.76 2.57
CA TYR A 102 -4.30 13.74 2.14
C TYR A 102 -4.11 13.64 0.64
N PHE A 103 -5.11 13.19 -0.11
CA PHE A 103 -4.95 12.84 -1.50
C PHE A 103 -6.06 13.35 -2.41
N ASP A 104 -5.66 13.66 -3.66
CA ASP A 104 -6.56 13.83 -4.79
C ASP A 104 -6.51 12.56 -5.63
N TYR A 105 -7.68 12.00 -5.99
CA TYR A 105 -7.74 10.74 -6.73
C TYR A 105 -7.61 10.97 -8.23
N VAL A 106 -6.63 10.29 -8.84
CA VAL A 106 -6.53 10.16 -10.30
C VAL A 106 -7.42 8.98 -10.74
N HIS A 107 -7.32 7.86 -10.03
CA HIS A 107 -8.18 6.70 -10.17
C HIS A 107 -8.50 6.12 -8.79
N PHE A 108 -9.74 5.73 -8.61
CA PHE A 108 -10.14 4.94 -7.45
C PHE A 108 -11.40 4.16 -7.80
N ASP A 109 -11.24 3.11 -8.58
CA ASP A 109 -12.32 2.29 -9.09
C ASP A 109 -11.92 0.82 -9.17
N GLN A 110 -12.91 -0.03 -9.45
CA GLN A 110 -12.67 -1.45 -9.59
C GLN A 110 -11.59 -1.74 -10.63
N ALA A 111 -10.62 -2.59 -10.27
CA ALA A 111 -9.57 -3.02 -11.18
C ALA A 111 -10.18 -3.87 -12.30
N TYR A 112 -9.78 -3.61 -13.55
CA TYR A 112 -10.27 -4.32 -14.72
C TYR A 112 -9.40 -5.52 -15.12
N ASN A 113 -8.21 -5.60 -14.57
CA ASN A 113 -7.20 -6.59 -14.96
C ASN A 113 -6.76 -7.49 -13.81
N SER A 114 -7.60 -7.66 -12.81
CA SER A 114 -7.33 -8.56 -11.69
C SER A 114 -7.15 -10.01 -12.17
N ILE A 115 -6.27 -10.74 -11.52
CA ILE A 115 -6.17 -12.17 -11.73
C ILE A 115 -7.51 -12.84 -11.40
N LYS A 116 -7.78 -13.97 -12.04
CA LYS A 116 -9.09 -14.64 -11.96
C LYS A 116 -9.59 -14.85 -10.53
N PRO A 117 -8.78 -15.33 -9.56
CA PRO A 117 -9.24 -15.52 -8.18
C PRO A 117 -9.62 -14.23 -7.44
N ARG A 118 -9.15 -13.06 -7.91
CA ARG A 118 -9.41 -11.75 -7.29
C ARG A 118 -10.34 -10.86 -8.09
N LYS A 119 -10.87 -11.37 -9.20
CA LYS A 119 -11.76 -10.61 -10.06
C LYS A 119 -12.93 -10.03 -9.25
N ASP A 120 -13.24 -8.75 -9.50
CA ASP A 120 -14.32 -8.00 -8.86
C ASP A 120 -14.12 -7.72 -7.36
N THR A 121 -12.95 -8.07 -6.80
CA THR A 121 -12.64 -7.86 -5.38
C THR A 121 -11.52 -6.85 -5.14
N GLU A 122 -10.98 -6.24 -6.18
CA GLU A 122 -9.88 -5.29 -6.06
C GLU A 122 -10.25 -3.91 -6.60
N LEU A 123 -9.88 -2.88 -5.83
CA LEU A 123 -9.92 -1.48 -6.25
C LEU A 123 -8.50 -1.07 -6.66
N PHE A 124 -8.39 -0.45 -7.83
CA PHE A 124 -7.15 0.21 -8.24
C PHE A 124 -7.18 1.66 -7.76
N LEU A 125 -6.19 2.01 -6.95
CA LEU A 125 -6.00 3.37 -6.45
C LEU A 125 -4.78 3.99 -7.11
N LEU A 126 -4.95 5.17 -7.67
CA LEU A 126 -3.87 6.08 -8.02
C LEU A 126 -4.23 7.45 -7.45
N ALA A 127 -3.51 7.85 -6.41
CA ALA A 127 -3.81 9.06 -5.66
C ALA A 127 -2.58 9.96 -5.60
N LYS A 128 -2.79 11.24 -5.79
CA LYS A 128 -1.75 12.26 -5.74
C LYS A 128 -1.79 12.98 -4.41
N LYS A 129 -0.62 13.18 -3.81
CA LYS A 129 -0.47 13.96 -2.58
C LYS A 129 -1.03 15.37 -2.77
N LYS A 130 -1.87 15.79 -1.82
CA LYS A 130 -2.34 17.17 -1.73
C LYS A 130 -1.23 18.14 -1.34
#